data_28e75b3ecaaac048ee37a881fc896955
#
_entry.id   28e75b3ecaaac048ee37a881fc896955
#
_cell.length_a   1.000
_cell.length_b   1.000
_cell.length_c   1.000
_cell.angle_alpha   90.00
_cell.angle_beta   90.00
_cell.angle_gamma   90.00
#
_symmetry.space_group_name_H-M   'P 1'
#
loop_
_entity.id
_entity.type
_entity.pdbx_description
1 polymer ?
#
loop_
_entity_poly.entity_id
_entity_poly.type
_entity_poly.pdbx_seq_one_letter_code
_entity_poly.pdbx_strand_id
1 'polypeptide(L)'
;MDRTQVKERRRTATHVARPAKVQEVETLRQRLGQAAAAILTDFRGLNVREIAQLRSKLREAGVEYKVVKNTLLQRAAQSVGVQGLAPLLQGPTAVAFSRTDPVGPAKLLLEYIRQMRKLEIKGGVVEGRVVTADQIKRLADLPSRPQLLSLTLGTMKSPLVGLVGVLTGLQRNLVYALDQIRQQKESTA
;
A
#
# COMPACT_ATOMS: atom_id res chain seq x y z
N MET A 1 21.39 32.97 44.65
CA MET A 1 20.34 32.43 43.75
C MET A 1 21.02 31.79 42.59
N ASP A 2 20.94 30.47 42.52
CA ASP A 2 21.83 29.63 41.74
C ASP A 2 21.44 29.59 40.26
N ARG A 3 22.38 29.92 39.37
CA ARG A 3 22.17 29.92 37.91
C ARG A 3 21.76 28.55 37.35
N THR A 4 21.98 27.49 38.10
CA THR A 4 21.64 26.10 37.76
C THR A 4 20.13 25.86 37.85
N GLN A 5 19.44 26.44 38.84
CA GLN A 5 17.98 26.32 39.02
C GLN A 5 17.18 27.08 37.95
N VAL A 6 17.72 28.15 37.41
CA VAL A 6 17.08 28.90 36.31
C VAL A 6 17.17 28.14 34.99
N LYS A 7 18.23 27.37 34.80
CA LYS A 7 18.44 26.53 33.59
C LYS A 7 17.55 25.29 33.60
N GLU A 8 17.30 24.71 34.76
CA GLU A 8 16.37 23.58 34.93
C GLU A 8 14.90 24.01 34.79
N ARG A 9 14.50 25.14 35.34
CA ARG A 9 13.14 25.69 35.12
C ARG A 9 12.85 26.02 33.66
N ARG A 10 13.86 26.33 32.83
CA ARG A 10 13.71 26.51 31.37
C ARG A 10 13.57 25.19 30.62
N ARG A 11 14.04 24.07 31.17
CA ARG A 11 13.87 22.73 30.58
C ARG A 11 12.52 22.11 30.87
N THR A 12 11.89 22.45 31.96
CA THR A 12 10.53 22.02 32.36
C THR A 12 9.42 22.98 31.92
N ALA A 13 9.76 24.10 31.25
CA ALA A 13 8.77 24.88 30.54
C ALA A 13 8.15 23.96 29.48
N THR A 14 7.08 23.33 29.85
CA THR A 14 6.13 22.60 29.02
C THR A 14 6.03 23.33 27.69
N HIS A 15 6.54 22.73 26.65
CA HIS A 15 6.50 23.25 25.29
C HIS A 15 5.03 23.27 24.91
N VAL A 16 4.32 24.37 25.27
CA VAL A 16 2.93 24.61 24.88
C VAL A 16 2.94 24.53 23.37
N ALA A 17 2.53 23.38 22.88
CA ALA A 17 2.52 23.12 21.47
C ALA A 17 1.63 24.17 20.83
N ARG A 18 2.21 24.98 19.91
CA ARG A 18 1.45 26.02 19.20
C ARG A 18 0.15 25.40 18.71
N PRO A 19 -1.02 26.05 18.89
CA PRO A 19 -2.32 25.42 18.55
C PRO A 19 -2.38 24.87 17.15
N ALA A 20 -1.69 25.49 16.19
CA ALA A 20 -1.55 24.96 14.83
C ALA A 20 -0.89 23.57 14.76
N LYS A 21 0.10 23.27 15.62
CA LYS A 21 0.75 21.95 15.64
C LYS A 21 -0.14 20.87 16.27
N VAL A 22 -0.97 21.25 17.22
CA VAL A 22 -1.95 20.32 17.84
C VAL A 22 -3.01 19.96 16.81
N GLN A 23 -3.50 20.94 16.07
CA GLN A 23 -4.46 20.72 14.98
C GLN A 23 -3.87 19.84 13.86
N GLU A 24 -2.59 20.05 13.49
CA GLU A 24 -1.93 19.18 12.50
C GLU A 24 -1.80 17.73 13.00
N VAL A 25 -1.44 17.52 14.27
CA VAL A 25 -1.38 16.15 14.84
C VAL A 25 -2.75 15.50 14.84
N GLU A 26 -3.81 16.25 15.22
CA GLU A 26 -5.17 15.70 15.22
C GLU A 26 -5.66 15.36 13.80
N THR A 27 -5.36 16.24 12.83
CA THR A 27 -5.64 15.96 11.42
C THR A 27 -4.90 14.70 10.91
N LEU A 28 -3.62 14.54 11.28
CA LEU A 28 -2.83 13.38 10.94
C LEU A 28 -3.34 12.11 11.62
N ARG A 29 -3.76 12.21 12.88
CA ARG A 29 -4.38 11.13 13.64
C ARG A 29 -5.65 10.63 12.95
N GLN A 30 -6.55 11.54 12.58
CA GLN A 30 -7.79 11.21 11.88
C GLN A 30 -7.50 10.55 10.52
N ARG A 31 -6.53 11.07 9.75
CA ARG A 31 -6.14 10.50 8.47
C ARG A 31 -5.52 9.11 8.62
N LEU A 32 -4.62 8.91 9.58
CA LEU A 32 -4.03 7.60 9.87
C LEU A 32 -5.08 6.58 10.32
N GLY A 33 -6.05 7.00 11.13
CA GLY A 33 -7.11 6.12 11.60
C GLY A 33 -8.14 5.74 10.52
N GLN A 34 -8.33 6.60 9.51
CA GLN A 34 -9.23 6.35 8.39
C GLN A 34 -8.54 5.71 7.17
N ALA A 35 -7.21 5.74 7.12
CA ALA A 35 -6.46 5.21 6.00
C ALA A 35 -6.34 3.68 6.07
N ALA A 36 -6.69 3.00 4.98
CA ALA A 36 -6.39 1.58 4.79
C ALA A 36 -4.89 1.34 4.63
N ALA A 37 -4.18 2.31 4.01
CA ALA A 37 -2.72 2.29 3.90
C ALA A 37 -2.13 3.71 3.98
N ALA A 38 -0.97 3.82 4.64
CA ALA A 38 -0.13 5.02 4.69
C ALA A 38 1.30 4.62 4.31
N ILE A 39 1.75 4.98 3.11
CA ILE A 39 3.07 4.62 2.60
C ILE A 39 4.02 5.82 2.78
N LEU A 40 5.17 5.55 3.40
CA LEU A 40 6.23 6.53 3.67
C LEU A 40 7.26 6.48 2.54
N THR A 41 7.51 7.64 1.94
CA THR A 41 8.47 7.79 0.86
C THR A 41 9.49 8.87 1.15
N ASP A 42 10.70 8.70 0.62
CA ASP A 42 11.70 9.76 0.55
C ASP A 42 11.56 10.47 -0.80
N PHE A 43 11.36 11.78 -0.77
CA PHE A 43 11.17 12.58 -1.98
C PHE A 43 12.45 13.34 -2.39
N ARG A 44 13.60 13.00 -1.83
CA ARG A 44 14.87 13.61 -2.20
C ARG A 44 15.21 13.34 -3.67
N GLY A 45 15.72 14.36 -4.33
CA GLY A 45 16.12 14.26 -5.74
C GLY A 45 15.00 14.45 -6.75
N LEU A 46 13.74 14.62 -6.31
CA LEU A 46 12.63 14.97 -7.19
C LEU A 46 12.57 16.48 -7.46
N ASN A 47 12.35 16.84 -8.72
CA ASN A 47 12.11 18.21 -9.11
C ASN A 47 10.66 18.63 -8.77
N VAL A 48 10.40 19.94 -8.66
CA VAL A 48 9.06 20.47 -8.33
C VAL A 48 8.01 20.00 -9.34
N ARG A 49 8.37 19.94 -10.62
CA ARG A 49 7.48 19.42 -11.69
C ARG A 49 7.17 17.95 -11.52
N GLU A 50 8.17 17.13 -11.16
CA GLU A 50 8.03 15.70 -10.91
C GLU A 50 7.11 15.42 -9.71
N ILE A 51 7.26 16.19 -8.62
CA ILE A 51 6.38 16.08 -7.45
C ILE A 51 4.94 16.50 -7.78
N ALA A 52 4.76 17.53 -8.61
CA ALA A 52 3.43 17.96 -9.04
C ALA A 52 2.72 16.88 -9.89
N GLN A 53 3.45 16.26 -10.82
CA GLN A 53 2.94 15.13 -11.63
C GLN A 53 2.59 13.91 -10.77
N LEU A 54 3.46 13.55 -9.79
CA LEU A 54 3.19 12.48 -8.85
C LEU A 54 1.91 12.73 -8.04
N ARG A 55 1.75 13.95 -7.53
CA ARG A 55 0.53 14.35 -6.79
C ARG A 55 -0.73 14.26 -7.65
N SER A 56 -0.66 14.67 -8.92
CA SER A 56 -1.81 14.58 -9.84
C SER A 56 -2.22 13.12 -10.04
N LYS A 57 -1.29 12.25 -10.42
CA LYS A 57 -1.54 10.81 -10.61
C LYS A 57 -2.07 10.12 -9.35
N LEU A 58 -1.51 10.43 -8.18
CA LEU A 58 -1.98 9.88 -6.91
C LEU A 58 -3.38 10.38 -6.54
N ARG A 59 -3.69 11.66 -6.84
CA ARG A 59 -5.02 12.24 -6.60
C ARG A 59 -6.08 11.61 -7.50
N GLU A 60 -5.77 11.32 -8.75
CA GLU A 60 -6.65 10.61 -9.69
C GLU A 60 -7.01 9.21 -9.17
N ALA A 61 -6.08 8.55 -8.47
CA ALA A 61 -6.30 7.27 -7.80
C ALA A 61 -6.92 7.37 -6.39
N GLY A 62 -7.36 8.56 -5.96
CA GLY A 62 -7.94 8.78 -4.64
C GLY A 62 -6.95 8.73 -3.48
N VAL A 63 -5.65 8.88 -3.76
CA VAL A 63 -4.55 8.85 -2.78
C VAL A 63 -4.12 10.28 -2.44
N GLU A 64 -4.12 10.62 -1.16
CA GLU A 64 -3.66 11.92 -0.69
C GLU A 64 -2.15 11.86 -0.39
N TYR A 65 -1.34 12.65 -1.11
CA TYR A 65 0.11 12.73 -0.91
C TYR A 65 0.50 14.02 -0.20
N LYS A 66 1.05 13.90 1.02
CA LYS A 66 1.43 15.06 1.85
C LYS A 66 2.82 14.89 2.44
N VAL A 67 3.61 15.96 2.39
CA VAL A 67 4.88 16.06 3.13
C VAL A 67 4.56 16.40 4.58
N VAL A 68 5.09 15.61 5.51
CA VAL A 68 4.78 15.71 6.93
C VAL A 68 6.06 15.75 7.75
N LYS A 69 6.03 16.52 8.84
CA LYS A 69 7.14 16.52 9.78
C LYS A 69 7.16 15.23 10.61
N ASN A 70 8.31 14.52 10.63
CA ASN A 70 8.48 13.23 11.29
C ASN A 70 8.02 13.22 12.75
N THR A 71 8.35 14.27 13.51
CA THR A 71 7.98 14.37 14.93
C THR A 71 6.47 14.47 15.15
N LEU A 72 5.71 15.08 14.22
CA LEU A 72 4.26 15.17 14.30
C LEU A 72 3.62 13.84 13.88
N LEU A 73 4.15 13.20 12.83
CA LEU A 73 3.70 11.90 12.38
C LEU A 73 3.93 10.83 13.46
N GLN A 74 5.08 10.85 14.13
CA GLN A 74 5.38 9.93 15.23
C GLN A 74 4.39 10.08 16.39
N ARG A 75 4.06 11.31 16.79
CA ARG A 75 3.05 11.56 17.83
C ARG A 75 1.65 11.11 17.43
N ALA A 76 1.26 11.36 16.16
CA ALA A 76 -0.02 10.93 15.65
C ALA A 76 -0.09 9.39 15.60
N ALA A 77 0.97 8.70 15.17
CA ALA A 77 1.05 7.24 15.13
C ALA A 77 0.95 6.60 16.52
N GLN A 78 1.64 7.18 17.51
CA GLN A 78 1.53 6.74 18.91
C GLN A 78 0.11 6.87 19.45
N SER A 79 -0.59 7.94 19.08
CA SER A 79 -1.99 8.17 19.49
C SER A 79 -2.98 7.20 18.86
N VAL A 80 -2.64 6.60 17.70
CA VAL A 80 -3.43 5.56 16.99
C VAL A 80 -3.03 4.15 17.42
N GLY A 81 -1.98 4.00 18.24
CA GLY A 81 -1.50 2.70 18.72
C GLY A 81 -0.53 2.00 17.75
N VAL A 82 -0.07 2.67 16.69
CA VAL A 82 0.90 2.12 15.74
C VAL A 82 2.31 2.31 16.31
N GLN A 83 2.90 1.22 16.80
CA GLN A 83 4.27 1.19 17.33
C GLN A 83 5.25 0.71 16.26
N GLY A 84 6.52 1.17 16.33
CA GLY A 84 7.57 0.71 15.41
C GLY A 84 7.79 1.57 14.16
N LEU A 85 7.13 2.72 14.03
CA LEU A 85 7.37 3.66 12.92
C LEU A 85 8.67 4.49 13.10
N ALA A 86 9.18 4.60 14.31
CA ALA A 86 10.34 5.44 14.63
C ALA A 86 11.57 5.21 13.73
N PRO A 87 12.02 3.95 13.45
CA PRO A 87 13.18 3.71 12.59
C PRO A 87 12.94 4.11 11.12
N LEU A 88 11.69 4.14 10.65
CA LEU A 88 11.33 4.49 9.27
C LEU A 88 11.22 6.02 9.07
N LEU A 89 11.15 6.81 10.15
CA LEU A 89 10.97 8.26 10.13
C LEU A 89 12.31 9.02 10.12
N GLN A 90 13.34 8.51 9.46
CA GLN A 90 14.62 9.19 9.31
C GLN A 90 14.64 10.01 8.02
N GLY A 91 15.15 11.26 8.09
CA GLY A 91 15.24 12.17 6.94
C GLY A 91 13.89 12.74 6.48
N PRO A 92 13.82 13.39 5.30
CA PRO A 92 12.58 13.95 4.76
C PRO A 92 11.60 12.84 4.42
N THR A 93 10.34 13.05 4.80
CA THR A 93 9.30 12.01 4.66
C THR A 93 8.04 12.63 4.09
N ALA A 94 7.55 12.03 3.02
CA ALA A 94 6.22 12.26 2.50
C ALA A 94 5.37 11.01 2.72
N VAL A 95 4.08 11.20 2.95
CA VAL A 95 3.13 10.12 3.23
C VAL A 95 2.04 10.11 2.18
N ALA A 96 1.81 8.96 1.59
CA ALA A 96 0.69 8.69 0.70
C ALA A 96 -0.41 7.98 1.51
N PHE A 97 -1.54 8.64 1.74
CA PHE A 97 -2.70 8.08 2.45
C PHE A 97 -3.71 7.55 1.45
N SER A 98 -4.10 6.29 1.58
CA SER A 98 -5.22 5.71 0.84
C SER A 98 -6.30 5.25 1.81
N ARG A 99 -7.58 5.56 1.50
CA ARG A 99 -8.72 5.19 2.34
C ARG A 99 -9.36 3.87 1.91
N THR A 100 -9.35 3.58 0.63
CA THR A 100 -10.16 2.50 0.06
C THR A 100 -9.35 1.25 -0.25
N ASP A 101 -8.17 1.42 -0.88
CA ASP A 101 -7.37 0.31 -1.39
C ASP A 101 -5.91 0.45 -0.93
N PRO A 102 -5.35 -0.55 -0.23
CA PRO A 102 -3.94 -0.53 0.15
C PRO A 102 -2.98 -0.84 -1.01
N VAL A 103 -3.45 -1.52 -2.06
CA VAL A 103 -2.61 -1.98 -3.19
C VAL A 103 -2.41 -0.87 -4.23
N GLY A 104 -3.44 -0.07 -4.52
CA GLY A 104 -3.39 1.00 -5.53
C GLY A 104 -2.22 1.96 -5.36
N PRO A 105 -2.05 2.61 -4.20
CA PRO A 105 -0.94 3.53 -3.99
C PRO A 105 0.44 2.86 -4.07
N ALA A 106 0.57 1.60 -3.64
CA ALA A 106 1.82 0.87 -3.72
C ALA A 106 2.24 0.62 -5.18
N LYS A 107 1.29 0.23 -6.05
CA LYS A 107 1.53 0.05 -7.50
C LYS A 107 1.99 1.34 -8.16
N LEU A 108 1.23 2.42 -7.97
CA LEU A 108 1.54 3.72 -8.57
C LEU A 108 2.89 4.26 -8.13
N LEU A 109 3.22 4.13 -6.84
CA LEU A 109 4.51 4.55 -6.32
C LEU A 109 5.65 3.72 -6.89
N LEU A 110 5.51 2.39 -6.99
CA LEU A 110 6.54 1.53 -7.58
C LEU A 110 6.70 1.76 -9.08
N GLU A 111 5.62 1.97 -9.81
CA GLU A 111 5.69 2.33 -11.23
C GLU A 111 6.45 3.65 -11.42
N TYR A 112 6.16 4.64 -10.59
CA TYR A 112 6.85 5.92 -10.62
C TYR A 112 8.34 5.79 -10.25
N ILE A 113 8.67 4.93 -9.28
CA ILE A 113 10.06 4.61 -8.92
C ILE A 113 10.81 3.96 -10.08
N ARG A 114 10.17 3.03 -10.80
CA ARG A 114 10.76 2.39 -11.99
C ARG A 114 11.04 3.41 -13.11
N GLN A 115 10.16 4.39 -13.29
CA GLN A 115 10.31 5.44 -14.30
C GLN A 115 11.41 6.45 -13.94
N MET A 116 11.42 6.95 -12.72
CA MET A 116 12.25 8.09 -12.32
C MET A 116 13.52 7.71 -11.55
N ARG A 117 13.57 6.51 -10.92
CA ARG A 117 14.69 6.01 -10.09
C ARG A 117 15.18 6.95 -8.98
N LYS A 118 14.37 7.96 -8.60
CA LYS A 118 14.73 9.01 -7.64
C LYS A 118 13.92 8.95 -6.35
N LEU A 119 12.80 8.21 -6.34
CA LEU A 119 11.93 8.04 -5.19
C LEU A 119 12.29 6.75 -4.46
N GLU A 120 12.36 6.77 -3.13
CA GLU A 120 12.62 5.59 -2.32
C GLU A 120 11.47 5.36 -1.34
N ILE A 121 11.02 4.10 -1.22
CA ILE A 121 10.02 3.69 -0.23
C ILE A 121 10.78 3.31 1.04
N LYS A 122 10.47 3.98 2.16
CA LYS A 122 11.02 3.65 3.49
C LYS A 122 10.24 2.53 4.17
N GLY A 123 8.95 2.49 3.94
CA GLY A 123 8.02 1.57 4.59
C GLY A 123 6.63 2.18 4.67
N GLY A 124 5.79 1.67 5.54
CA GLY A 124 4.44 2.20 5.71
C GLY A 124 3.65 1.53 6.81
N VAL A 125 2.39 1.90 6.87
CA VAL A 125 1.38 1.27 7.73
C VAL A 125 0.27 0.77 6.83
N VAL A 126 -0.08 -0.50 6.92
CA VAL A 126 -1.18 -1.13 6.19
C VAL A 126 -2.07 -1.83 7.21
N GLU A 127 -3.34 -1.46 7.23
CA GLU A 127 -4.33 -2.00 8.19
C GLU A 127 -3.86 -1.96 9.66
N GLY A 128 -3.19 -0.87 10.05
CA GLY A 128 -2.67 -0.69 11.41
C GLY A 128 -1.36 -1.41 11.73
N ARG A 129 -0.78 -2.16 10.77
CA ARG A 129 0.50 -2.85 10.93
C ARG A 129 1.62 -2.12 10.20
N VAL A 130 2.77 -2.03 10.84
CA VAL A 130 3.98 -1.46 10.22
C VAL A 130 4.55 -2.47 9.23
N VAL A 131 4.78 -2.03 8.01
CA VAL A 131 5.34 -2.83 6.91
C VAL A 131 6.65 -2.23 6.43
N THR A 132 7.60 -3.08 6.08
CA THR A 132 8.91 -2.69 5.53
C THR A 132 8.80 -2.38 4.03
N ALA A 133 9.85 -1.76 3.46
CA ALA A 133 9.92 -1.45 2.03
C ALA A 133 9.72 -2.69 1.14
N ASP A 134 10.31 -3.83 1.52
CA ASP A 134 10.19 -5.07 0.74
C ASP A 134 8.78 -5.67 0.78
N GLN A 135 8.09 -5.53 1.91
CA GLN A 135 6.69 -5.94 2.01
C GLN A 135 5.77 -5.06 1.13
N ILE A 136 6.07 -3.74 1.03
CA ILE A 136 5.31 -2.85 0.13
C ILE A 136 5.56 -3.20 -1.35
N LYS A 137 6.79 -3.60 -1.72
CA LYS A 137 7.06 -4.10 -3.07
C LYS A 137 6.22 -5.34 -3.39
N ARG A 138 6.18 -6.32 -2.48
CA ARG A 138 5.31 -7.51 -2.63
C ARG A 138 3.83 -7.15 -2.68
N LEU A 139 3.38 -6.17 -1.87
CA LEU A 139 2.01 -5.67 -1.89
C LEU A 139 1.62 -5.10 -3.26
N ALA A 140 2.53 -4.42 -3.93
CA ALA A 140 2.29 -3.86 -5.24
C ALA A 140 2.24 -4.91 -6.37
N ASP A 141 2.86 -6.07 -6.18
CA ASP A 141 2.77 -7.18 -7.14
C ASP A 141 1.42 -7.94 -7.02
N LEU A 142 0.65 -7.70 -5.94
CA LEU A 142 -0.66 -8.33 -5.75
C LEU A 142 -1.69 -7.78 -6.76
N PRO A 143 -2.61 -8.60 -7.26
CA PRO A 143 -3.77 -8.15 -8.02
C PRO A 143 -4.66 -7.22 -7.20
N SER A 144 -5.59 -6.52 -7.86
CA SER A 144 -6.59 -5.68 -7.17
C SER A 144 -7.47 -6.51 -6.23
N ARG A 145 -8.05 -5.88 -5.20
CA ARG A 145 -8.92 -6.55 -4.22
C ARG A 145 -10.04 -7.39 -4.86
N PRO A 146 -10.78 -6.91 -5.89
CA PRO A 146 -11.79 -7.75 -6.55
C PRO A 146 -11.19 -8.97 -7.26
N GLN A 147 -9.99 -8.84 -7.84
CA GLN A 147 -9.29 -9.96 -8.48
C GLN A 147 -8.81 -10.99 -7.45
N LEU A 148 -8.33 -10.55 -6.28
CA LEU A 148 -7.97 -11.46 -5.17
C LEU A 148 -9.19 -12.24 -4.68
N LEU A 149 -10.33 -11.59 -4.51
CA LEU A 149 -11.59 -12.26 -4.15
C LEU A 149 -12.03 -13.26 -5.21
N SER A 150 -11.92 -12.90 -6.50
CA SER A 150 -12.21 -13.80 -7.62
C SER A 150 -11.29 -15.03 -7.61
N LEU A 151 -10.00 -14.82 -7.36
CA LEU A 151 -9.02 -15.90 -7.30
C LEU A 151 -9.31 -16.86 -6.13
N THR A 152 -9.62 -16.34 -4.94
CA THR A 152 -9.97 -17.18 -3.79
C THR A 152 -11.25 -17.98 -4.02
N LEU A 153 -12.29 -17.36 -4.60
CA LEU A 153 -13.50 -18.07 -4.99
C LEU A 153 -13.24 -19.14 -6.06
N GLY A 154 -12.36 -18.85 -7.02
CA GLY A 154 -11.93 -19.80 -8.03
C GLY A 154 -11.21 -21.02 -7.44
N THR A 155 -10.29 -20.81 -6.51
CA THR A 155 -9.59 -21.90 -5.83
C THR A 155 -10.52 -22.76 -4.98
N MET A 156 -11.53 -22.15 -4.31
CA MET A 156 -12.54 -22.91 -3.56
C MET A 156 -13.46 -23.74 -4.46
N LYS A 157 -13.75 -23.27 -5.69
CA LYS A 157 -14.55 -24.02 -6.68
C LYS A 157 -13.73 -25.09 -7.44
N SER A 158 -12.42 -24.97 -7.48
CA SER A 158 -11.54 -25.85 -8.26
C SER A 158 -11.75 -27.34 -7.98
N PRO A 159 -11.90 -27.83 -6.73
CA PRO A 159 -12.17 -29.25 -6.48
C PRO A 159 -13.48 -29.74 -7.09
N LEU A 160 -14.53 -28.90 -7.05
CA LEU A 160 -15.83 -29.24 -7.64
C LEU A 160 -15.76 -29.30 -9.15
N VAL A 161 -15.09 -28.33 -9.78
CA VAL A 161 -14.87 -28.31 -11.23
C VAL A 161 -14.03 -29.50 -11.66
N GLY A 162 -13.02 -29.87 -10.87
CA GLY A 162 -12.18 -31.05 -11.10
C GLY A 162 -13.02 -32.34 -11.08
N LEU A 163 -13.89 -32.51 -10.10
CA LEU A 163 -14.78 -33.68 -10.01
C LEU A 163 -15.74 -33.78 -11.22
N VAL A 164 -16.36 -32.66 -11.59
CA VAL A 164 -17.21 -32.60 -12.78
C VAL A 164 -16.39 -32.90 -14.04
N GLY A 165 -15.18 -32.39 -14.14
CA GLY A 165 -14.27 -32.66 -15.26
C GLY A 165 -13.92 -34.16 -15.43
N VAL A 166 -13.67 -34.86 -14.33
CA VAL A 166 -13.43 -36.31 -14.36
C VAL A 166 -14.71 -37.05 -14.78
N LEU A 167 -15.86 -36.75 -14.26
CA LEU A 167 -17.12 -37.41 -14.60
C LEU A 167 -17.54 -37.15 -16.05
N THR A 168 -17.30 -35.99 -16.59
CA THR A 168 -17.60 -35.64 -18.00
C THR A 168 -16.48 -36.03 -18.95
N GLY A 169 -15.28 -36.32 -18.46
CA GLY A 169 -14.11 -36.65 -19.26
C GLY A 169 -14.30 -37.93 -20.07
N LEU A 170 -14.93 -38.96 -19.50
CA LEU A 170 -15.24 -40.22 -20.19
C LEU A 170 -16.15 -39.99 -21.40
N GLN A 171 -17.17 -39.16 -21.25
CA GLN A 171 -18.10 -38.82 -22.34
C GLN A 171 -17.42 -38.02 -23.45
N ARG A 172 -16.56 -37.06 -23.09
CA ARG A 172 -15.79 -36.27 -24.06
C ARG A 172 -14.81 -37.16 -24.87
N ASN A 173 -14.09 -38.05 -24.20
CA ASN A 173 -13.15 -38.95 -24.85
C ASN A 173 -13.86 -39.86 -25.88
N LEU A 174 -15.06 -40.33 -25.58
CA LEU A 174 -15.87 -41.08 -26.52
C LEU A 174 -16.25 -40.25 -27.76
N VAL A 175 -16.71 -39.02 -27.56
CA VAL A 175 -17.05 -38.10 -28.65
C VAL A 175 -15.83 -37.79 -29.52
N TYR A 176 -14.68 -37.51 -28.90
CA TYR A 176 -13.41 -37.29 -29.64
C TYR A 176 -13.00 -38.51 -30.48
N ALA A 177 -13.12 -39.74 -29.93
CA ALA A 177 -12.79 -40.93 -30.65
C ALA A 177 -13.72 -41.13 -31.87
N LEU A 178 -15.01 -40.89 -31.72
CA LEU A 178 -15.97 -40.99 -32.83
C LEU A 178 -15.71 -39.89 -33.88
N ASP A 179 -15.37 -38.69 -33.48
CA ASP A 179 -15.06 -37.61 -34.41
C ASP A 179 -13.77 -37.86 -35.19
N GLN A 180 -12.74 -38.43 -34.57
CA GLN A 180 -11.52 -38.86 -35.23
C GLN A 180 -11.79 -40.00 -36.29
N ILE A 181 -12.64 -40.95 -35.94
CA ILE A 181 -13.03 -42.02 -36.90
C ILE A 181 -13.79 -41.42 -38.08
N ARG A 182 -14.66 -40.46 -37.83
CA ARG A 182 -15.38 -39.73 -38.90
C ARG A 182 -14.39 -39.00 -39.82
N GLN A 183 -13.45 -38.23 -39.25
CA GLN A 183 -12.46 -37.49 -40.03
C GLN A 183 -11.55 -38.42 -40.84
N GLN A 184 -11.16 -39.57 -40.29
CA GLN A 184 -10.40 -40.59 -41.05
C GLN A 184 -11.19 -41.15 -42.24
N LYS A 185 -12.49 -41.40 -42.09
CA LYS A 185 -13.33 -41.89 -43.18
C LYS A 185 -13.55 -40.83 -44.28
N GLU A 186 -13.72 -39.57 -43.89
CA GLU A 186 -13.84 -38.44 -44.82
C GLU A 186 -12.54 -38.14 -45.57
N SER A 187 -11.38 -38.42 -44.97
CA SER A 187 -10.07 -38.30 -45.65
C SER A 187 -9.68 -39.48 -46.55
N THR A 188 -10.39 -40.61 -46.47
CA THR A 188 -10.10 -41.86 -47.23
C THR A 188 -11.12 -42.07 -48.34
N ALA A 189 -12.17 -41.26 -48.40
CA ALA A 189 -13.18 -41.26 -49.49
C ALA A 189 -12.90 -40.11 -50.47
#